data_10a0af849c89c27c7654b7e05e5304a0
#
_entry.id   10a0af849c89c27c7654b7e05e5304a0
#
_cell.length_a   1.000
_cell.length_b   1.000
_cell.length_c   1.000
_cell.angle_alpha   90.00
_cell.angle_beta   90.00
_cell.angle_gamma   90.00
#
_symmetry.space_group_name_H-M   'P 1'
#
loop_
_entity.id
_entity.type
_entity.pdbx_description
1 polymer ?
#
loop_
_entity_poly.entity_id
_entity_poly.type
_entity_poly.pdbx_seq_one_letter_code
_entity_poly.pdbx_strand_id
1 'polypeptide(L)'
;MTFNDCLSGERLGTMKTETDMFKHFLLAITLIAGLGCGCKSVGDRKPGDNYSLIMLYLEQNNDGTKYSREMAVYRADPFIFYVNSEPFLSTADLEKATLMEARGGFALQFQFNRHGTAVLESFTTSNKGKRIAIFCQFTEPRVLAAPMITQRNATGIIRFTPDCSREEGERIVKGLTTAIKKIKGNSK
;
A
#
# COMPACT_ATOMS: atom_id res chain seq x y z
N MET A 1 -10.02 -30.65 83.79
CA MET A 1 -10.58 -29.45 84.44
C MET A 1 -11.16 -28.63 83.27
N THR A 2 -12.49 -28.85 83.04
CA THR A 2 -13.61 -28.04 83.47
C THR A 2 -13.54 -26.62 82.94
N PHE A 3 -14.44 -26.07 82.20
CA PHE A 3 -15.88 -25.98 82.20
C PHE A 3 -16.23 -24.92 81.11
N ASN A 4 -17.11 -25.20 80.19
CA ASN A 4 -18.48 -24.72 80.04
C ASN A 4 -18.73 -23.22 79.81
N ASP A 5 -19.47 -23.08 78.74
CA ASP A 5 -20.76 -22.40 78.50
C ASP A 5 -20.71 -20.87 78.31
N CYS A 6 -21.32 -20.36 77.33
CA CYS A 6 -22.73 -20.12 77.18
C CYS A 6 -23.06 -19.30 75.90
N LEU A 7 -23.93 -19.83 75.14
CA LEU A 7 -25.18 -19.30 74.55
C LEU A 7 -25.25 -17.90 73.93
N SER A 8 -25.73 -17.97 72.72
CA SER A 8 -26.87 -17.27 72.11
C SER A 8 -26.65 -15.88 71.45
N GLY A 9 -27.14 -15.81 70.27
CA GLY A 9 -27.45 -14.54 69.60
C GLY A 9 -27.63 -14.71 68.08
N GLU A 10 -28.78 -15.27 67.72
CA GLU A 10 -29.30 -15.18 66.35
C GLU A 10 -29.22 -13.77 65.80
N ARG A 11 -28.78 -13.62 64.61
CA ARG A 11 -29.53 -12.78 63.68
C ARG A 11 -29.29 -13.25 62.19
N LEU A 12 -30.40 -13.78 61.66
CA LEU A 12 -30.60 -13.83 60.21
C LEU A 12 -30.34 -12.43 59.63
N GLY A 13 -29.31 -12.30 58.86
CA GLY A 13 -29.04 -11.14 58.00
C GLY A 13 -29.07 -11.60 56.56
N THR A 14 -30.23 -11.59 56.00
CA THR A 14 -30.60 -11.50 54.57
C THR A 14 -29.49 -11.64 53.56
N MET A 15 -29.39 -12.81 52.95
CA MET A 15 -28.80 -13.04 51.61
C MET A 15 -29.63 -12.31 50.56
N LYS A 16 -29.38 -11.03 50.33
CA LYS A 16 -30.09 -10.26 49.28
C LYS A 16 -29.18 -9.30 48.49
N THR A 17 -27.88 -9.36 48.65
CA THR A 17 -26.97 -8.40 48.00
C THR A 17 -26.10 -8.96 46.88
N GLU A 18 -25.98 -10.29 46.74
CA GLU A 18 -25.13 -10.84 45.66
C GLU A 18 -25.82 -10.88 44.30
N THR A 19 -27.13 -11.08 44.22
CA THR A 19 -27.85 -11.16 42.96
C THR A 19 -28.03 -9.80 42.29
N ASP A 20 -28.09 -8.71 43.02
CA ASP A 20 -28.24 -7.37 42.45
C ASP A 20 -26.90 -6.82 41.95
N MET A 21 -25.79 -7.14 42.60
CA MET A 21 -24.47 -6.77 42.17
C MET A 21 -24.09 -7.49 40.87
N PHE A 22 -24.52 -8.76 40.70
CA PHE A 22 -24.28 -9.53 39.46
C PHE A 22 -25.11 -9.03 38.28
N LYS A 23 -26.32 -8.53 38.52
CA LYS A 23 -27.15 -7.90 37.47
C LYS A 23 -26.57 -6.59 37.00
N HIS A 24 -26.04 -5.75 37.87
CA HIS A 24 -25.39 -4.50 37.48
C HIS A 24 -24.05 -4.73 36.76
N PHE A 25 -23.32 -5.80 37.13
CA PHE A 25 -22.08 -6.18 36.46
C PHE A 25 -22.33 -6.71 35.01
N LEU A 26 -23.40 -7.50 34.81
CA LEU A 26 -23.82 -7.96 33.49
C LEU A 26 -24.34 -6.82 32.62
N LEU A 27 -25.02 -5.83 33.20
CA LEU A 27 -25.53 -4.66 32.47
C LEU A 27 -24.38 -3.72 32.04
N ALA A 28 -23.32 -3.61 32.84
CA ALA A 28 -22.12 -2.83 32.50
C ALA A 28 -21.29 -3.47 31.36
N ILE A 29 -21.24 -4.79 31.29
CA ILE A 29 -20.53 -5.51 30.21
C ILE A 29 -21.23 -5.36 28.87
N THR A 30 -22.56 -5.29 28.82
CA THR A 30 -23.31 -5.09 27.58
C THR A 30 -23.20 -3.67 27.03
N LEU A 31 -22.91 -2.67 27.87
CA LEU A 31 -22.74 -1.28 27.43
C LEU A 31 -21.33 -1.02 26.80
N ILE A 32 -20.32 -1.82 27.13
CA ILE A 32 -18.94 -1.70 26.60
C ILE A 32 -18.81 -2.38 25.22
N ALA A 33 -19.69 -3.32 24.88
CA ALA A 33 -19.69 -3.99 23.58
C ALA A 33 -20.16 -3.11 22.41
N GLY A 34 -20.67 -1.90 22.66
CA GLY A 34 -21.17 -0.97 21.64
C GLY A 34 -20.17 0.04 21.11
N LEU A 35 -18.96 0.15 21.68
CA LEU A 35 -17.88 0.98 21.16
C LEU A 35 -16.98 0.14 20.27
N GLY A 36 -17.56 -0.42 19.22
CA GLY A 36 -16.85 -0.99 18.09
C GLY A 36 -15.96 0.09 17.49
N CYS A 37 -14.67 0.04 17.86
CA CYS A 37 -13.61 0.78 17.21
C CYS A 37 -13.66 0.38 15.74
N GLY A 38 -14.34 1.18 14.92
CA GLY A 38 -14.34 1.06 13.48
C GLY A 38 -12.93 1.34 12.99
N CYS A 39 -12.09 0.29 12.97
CA CYS A 39 -10.92 0.29 12.09
C CYS A 39 -11.45 0.54 10.70
N LYS A 40 -11.32 1.78 10.20
CA LYS A 40 -11.43 2.05 8.78
C LYS A 40 -10.34 1.22 8.13
N SER A 41 -10.71 0.05 7.62
CA SER A 41 -9.86 -0.73 6.74
C SER A 41 -9.51 0.18 5.57
N VAL A 42 -8.22 0.43 5.41
CA VAL A 42 -7.68 1.16 4.26
C VAL A 42 -8.14 0.42 3.00
N GLY A 43 -9.11 1.03 2.31
CA GLY A 43 -9.41 0.71 0.92
C GLY A 43 -10.35 -0.44 0.64
N ASP A 44 -11.61 -0.33 1.04
CA ASP A 44 -12.70 -0.96 0.27
C ASP A 44 -12.71 -0.34 -1.14
N ARG A 45 -12.01 -0.99 -2.08
CA ARG A 45 -12.11 -0.65 -3.50
C ARG A 45 -13.52 -1.00 -3.94
N LYS A 46 -14.34 0.01 -4.21
CA LYS A 46 -15.63 -0.20 -4.85
C LYS A 46 -15.39 -0.93 -6.18
N PRO A 47 -16.11 -2.04 -6.46
CA PRO A 47 -16.06 -2.66 -7.77
C PRO A 47 -16.55 -1.63 -8.80
N GLY A 48 -15.63 -1.13 -9.64
CA GLY A 48 -15.93 -0.10 -10.63
C GLY A 48 -14.91 1.05 -10.71
N ASP A 49 -14.07 1.26 -9.71
CA ASP A 49 -13.00 2.26 -9.77
C ASP A 49 -11.82 1.72 -10.59
N ASN A 50 -11.85 1.97 -11.91
CA ASN A 50 -10.77 1.63 -12.85
C ASN A 50 -9.56 2.56 -12.66
N TYR A 51 -9.00 2.61 -11.44
CA TYR A 51 -7.75 3.32 -11.18
C TYR A 51 -6.58 2.37 -11.32
N SER A 52 -5.53 2.88 -11.95
CA SER A 52 -4.19 2.30 -11.87
C SER A 52 -3.31 3.27 -11.10
N LEU A 53 -2.41 2.75 -10.28
CA LEU A 53 -1.42 3.53 -9.56
C LEU A 53 -0.04 2.99 -9.90
N ILE A 54 0.93 3.89 -10.05
CA ILE A 54 2.33 3.50 -10.22
C ILE A 54 3.18 3.95 -9.04
N MET A 55 4.20 3.16 -8.78
CA MET A 55 5.28 3.47 -7.83
C MET A 55 6.61 3.03 -8.44
N LEU A 56 7.61 3.88 -8.36
CA LEU A 56 8.95 3.60 -8.85
C LEU A 56 9.88 3.40 -7.68
N TYR A 57 10.57 2.26 -7.67
CA TYR A 57 11.50 1.87 -6.63
C TYR A 57 12.91 1.74 -7.19
N LEU A 58 13.91 2.11 -6.42
CA LEU A 58 15.31 1.96 -6.80
C LEU A 58 15.86 0.62 -6.32
N GLU A 59 16.56 -0.08 -7.21
CA GLU A 59 17.31 -1.28 -6.86
C GLU A 59 18.36 -0.97 -5.78
N GLN A 60 18.45 -1.85 -4.78
CA GLN A 60 19.47 -1.79 -3.75
C GLN A 60 19.95 -3.20 -3.40
N ASN A 61 21.07 -3.29 -2.70
CA ASN A 61 21.54 -4.56 -2.17
C ASN A 61 20.62 -5.05 -1.06
N ASN A 62 20.47 -6.38 -0.96
CA ASN A 62 19.80 -6.98 0.19
C ASN A 62 20.69 -6.78 1.42
N ASP A 63 20.26 -5.95 2.34
CA ASP A 63 20.93 -5.69 3.62
C ASP A 63 20.25 -6.39 4.80
N GLY A 64 19.20 -7.17 4.54
CA GLY A 64 18.42 -7.88 5.56
C GLY A 64 17.58 -6.97 6.44
N THR A 65 17.49 -5.68 6.14
CA THR A 65 16.70 -4.71 6.91
C THR A 65 15.27 -4.58 6.36
N LYS A 66 14.39 -3.96 7.16
CA LYS A 66 13.03 -3.61 6.72
C LYS A 66 12.98 -2.59 5.56
N TYR A 67 14.10 -1.96 5.26
CA TYR A 67 14.23 -0.98 4.17
C TYR A 67 14.53 -1.63 2.82
N SER A 68 14.83 -2.92 2.81
CA SER A 68 15.04 -3.73 1.61
C SER A 68 13.84 -4.64 1.38
N ARG A 69 13.29 -4.62 0.18
CA ARG A 69 12.16 -5.45 -0.23
C ARG A 69 12.45 -6.21 -1.50
N GLU A 70 12.15 -7.50 -1.50
CA GLU A 70 12.24 -8.34 -2.68
C GLU A 70 11.12 -8.03 -3.67
N MET A 71 11.45 -7.96 -4.95
CA MET A 71 10.50 -7.83 -6.06
C MET A 71 10.88 -8.77 -7.19
N ALA A 72 9.87 -9.31 -7.86
CA ALA A 72 10.03 -10.09 -9.07
C ALA A 72 9.47 -9.33 -10.27
N VAL A 73 10.15 -9.41 -11.40
CA VAL A 73 9.70 -8.90 -12.70
C VAL A 73 9.72 -10.05 -13.71
N TYR A 74 8.87 -9.97 -14.73
CA TYR A 74 8.64 -10.99 -15.76
C TYR A 74 7.93 -12.25 -15.25
N ARG A 75 6.73 -12.51 -15.77
CA ARG A 75 5.90 -13.66 -15.38
C ARG A 75 6.40 -14.97 -15.94
N ALA A 76 6.93 -14.96 -17.15
CA ALA A 76 7.37 -16.18 -17.85
C ALA A 76 8.69 -16.72 -17.29
N ASP A 77 9.62 -15.82 -16.93
CA ASP A 77 10.93 -16.15 -16.34
C ASP A 77 11.24 -15.10 -15.27
N PRO A 78 10.81 -15.31 -14.01
CA PRO A 78 10.90 -14.31 -12.97
C PRO A 78 12.34 -13.96 -12.61
N PHE A 79 12.71 -12.70 -12.81
CA PHE A 79 13.95 -12.13 -12.30
C PHE A 79 13.70 -11.45 -10.96
N ILE A 80 14.34 -11.97 -9.90
CA ILE A 80 14.19 -11.50 -8.53
C ILE A 80 15.32 -10.52 -8.21
N PHE A 81 14.99 -9.39 -7.59
CA PHE A 81 15.94 -8.38 -7.14
C PHE A 81 15.39 -7.60 -5.95
N TYR A 82 16.26 -6.86 -5.26
CA TYR A 82 15.90 -6.10 -4.08
C TYR A 82 15.81 -4.62 -4.40
N VAL A 83 14.82 -3.96 -3.80
CA VAL A 83 14.58 -2.52 -3.96
C VAL A 83 14.45 -1.86 -2.61
N ASN A 84 14.65 -0.54 -2.57
CA ASN A 84 14.26 0.27 -1.42
C ASN A 84 12.77 0.10 -1.15
N SER A 85 12.36 -0.11 0.10
CA SER A 85 10.95 -0.27 0.48
C SER A 85 10.12 0.98 0.22
N GLU A 86 10.74 2.16 0.13
CA GLU A 86 10.08 3.42 -0.17
C GLU A 86 10.22 3.77 -1.65
N PRO A 87 9.10 4.09 -2.34
CA PRO A 87 9.13 4.55 -3.72
C PRO A 87 9.70 5.98 -3.78
N PHE A 88 10.54 6.26 -4.77
CA PHE A 88 11.06 7.62 -4.99
C PHE A 88 10.19 8.47 -5.91
N LEU A 89 9.28 7.85 -6.69
CA LEU A 89 8.26 8.50 -7.52
C LEU A 89 6.95 7.70 -7.46
N SER A 90 5.84 8.40 -7.63
CA SER A 90 4.49 7.84 -7.58
C SER A 90 3.58 8.41 -8.67
N THR A 91 2.32 7.97 -8.68
CA THR A 91 1.29 8.54 -9.58
C THR A 91 1.08 10.05 -9.36
N ALA A 92 1.35 10.58 -8.16
CA ALA A 92 1.22 12.02 -7.87
C ALA A 92 2.21 12.86 -8.68
N ASP A 93 3.37 12.28 -9.03
CA ASP A 93 4.42 12.93 -9.80
C ASP A 93 4.21 12.78 -11.31
N LEU A 94 3.22 11.97 -11.72
CA LEU A 94 2.95 11.68 -13.12
C LEU A 94 2.08 12.79 -13.73
N GLU A 95 2.51 13.29 -14.88
CA GLU A 95 1.74 14.23 -15.68
C GLU A 95 0.90 13.55 -16.75
N LYS A 96 1.48 12.56 -17.43
CA LYS A 96 0.84 11.84 -18.53
C LYS A 96 1.38 10.42 -18.65
N ALA A 97 0.48 9.49 -18.98
CA ALA A 97 0.82 8.13 -19.40
C ALA A 97 0.27 7.88 -20.80
N THR A 98 1.07 7.26 -21.69
CA THR A 98 0.67 6.93 -23.06
C THR A 98 1.18 5.56 -23.46
N LEU A 99 0.41 4.87 -24.30
CA LEU A 99 0.84 3.67 -25.00
C LEU A 99 1.34 4.09 -26.37
N MET A 100 2.48 3.56 -26.78
CA MET A 100 3.15 3.87 -28.04
C MET A 100 3.46 2.60 -28.81
N GLU A 101 3.37 2.66 -30.14
CA GLU A 101 3.84 1.56 -30.99
C GLU A 101 5.36 1.47 -30.93
N ALA A 102 5.86 0.25 -30.83
CA ALA A 102 7.28 -0.08 -30.84
C ALA A 102 7.55 -1.24 -31.80
N ARG A 103 8.79 -1.40 -32.26
CA ARG A 103 9.17 -2.53 -33.13
C ARG A 103 8.92 -3.85 -32.37
N GLY A 104 8.07 -4.69 -32.95
CA GLY A 104 7.74 -5.98 -32.34
C GLY A 104 6.71 -5.94 -31.22
N GLY A 105 5.99 -4.80 -31.01
CA GLY A 105 4.96 -4.71 -29.98
C GLY A 105 4.62 -3.27 -29.60
N PHE A 106 4.55 -2.99 -28.30
CA PHE A 106 4.23 -1.67 -27.79
C PHE A 106 5.12 -1.31 -26.60
N ALA A 107 5.17 -0.03 -26.28
CA ALA A 107 5.85 0.51 -25.10
C ALA A 107 4.91 1.42 -24.33
N LEU A 108 5.12 1.52 -23.04
CA LEU A 108 4.52 2.55 -22.22
C LEU A 108 5.48 3.72 -22.07
N GLN A 109 4.95 4.93 -22.15
CA GLN A 109 5.67 6.16 -21.87
C GLN A 109 5.02 6.88 -20.71
N PHE A 110 5.82 7.16 -19.69
CA PHE A 110 5.44 7.99 -18.55
C PHE A 110 6.16 9.33 -18.64
N GLN A 111 5.41 10.40 -18.55
CA GLN A 111 5.91 11.76 -18.46
C GLN A 111 5.63 12.29 -17.06
N PHE A 112 6.66 12.73 -16.36
CA PHE A 112 6.58 13.26 -15.01
C PHE A 112 6.39 14.79 -15.04
N ASN A 113 5.79 15.31 -13.97
CA ASN A 113 5.67 16.74 -13.72
C ASN A 113 7.05 17.34 -13.37
N ARG A 114 7.11 18.64 -13.10
CA ARG A 114 8.37 19.34 -12.78
C ARG A 114 9.10 18.73 -11.58
N HIS A 115 8.36 18.41 -10.51
CA HIS A 115 8.92 17.79 -9.30
C HIS A 115 9.47 16.39 -9.65
N GLY A 116 8.66 15.54 -10.26
CA GLY A 116 9.07 14.18 -10.65
C GLY A 116 10.24 14.17 -11.63
N THR A 117 10.32 15.14 -12.55
CA THR A 117 11.46 15.31 -13.45
C THR A 117 12.75 15.59 -12.69
N ALA A 118 12.73 16.51 -11.71
CA ALA A 118 13.91 16.85 -10.90
C ALA A 118 14.36 15.65 -10.03
N VAL A 119 13.40 14.93 -9.43
CA VAL A 119 13.69 13.70 -8.66
C VAL A 119 14.30 12.63 -9.57
N LEU A 120 13.69 12.36 -10.73
CA LEU A 120 14.20 11.38 -11.70
C LEU A 120 15.61 11.70 -12.15
N GLU A 121 15.88 12.97 -12.46
CA GLU A 121 17.20 13.45 -12.86
C GLU A 121 18.25 13.20 -11.77
N SER A 122 17.95 13.56 -10.52
CA SER A 122 18.82 13.34 -9.36
C SER A 122 19.12 11.86 -9.14
N PHE A 123 18.08 11.02 -9.13
CA PHE A 123 18.23 9.59 -8.92
C PHE A 123 19.00 8.89 -10.04
N THR A 124 18.72 9.24 -11.30
CA THR A 124 19.44 8.64 -12.43
C THR A 124 20.88 9.11 -12.55
N THR A 125 21.21 10.29 -12.07
CA THR A 125 22.59 10.79 -11.99
C THR A 125 23.43 9.98 -10.99
N SER A 126 22.87 9.73 -9.81
CA SER A 126 23.58 9.11 -8.68
C SER A 126 23.58 7.57 -8.70
N ASN A 127 22.72 6.95 -9.50
CA ASN A 127 22.48 5.49 -9.44
C ASN A 127 22.63 4.79 -10.79
N LYS A 128 23.62 5.19 -11.59
CA LYS A 128 23.94 4.49 -12.85
C LYS A 128 24.27 3.02 -12.59
N GLY A 129 23.80 2.14 -13.49
CA GLY A 129 23.97 0.69 -13.38
C GLY A 129 22.92 -0.01 -12.52
N LYS A 130 22.13 0.71 -11.73
CA LYS A 130 20.99 0.14 -10.97
C LYS A 130 19.72 0.10 -11.81
N ARG A 131 18.74 -0.68 -11.37
CA ARG A 131 17.44 -0.80 -12.00
C ARG A 131 16.39 0.06 -11.32
N ILE A 132 15.40 0.47 -12.08
CA ILE A 132 14.18 1.13 -11.57
C ILE A 132 13.04 0.12 -11.69
N ALA A 133 12.54 -0.41 -10.57
CA ALA A 133 11.33 -1.23 -10.58
C ALA A 133 10.11 -0.34 -10.82
N ILE A 134 9.40 -0.55 -11.90
CA ILE A 134 8.16 0.13 -12.23
C ILE A 134 7.01 -0.77 -11.78
N PHE A 135 6.53 -0.53 -10.56
CA PHE A 135 5.43 -1.26 -9.97
C PHE A 135 4.11 -0.59 -10.34
N CYS A 136 3.14 -1.37 -10.76
CA CYS A 136 1.80 -0.90 -11.07
C CYS A 136 0.78 -1.65 -10.20
N GLN A 137 -0.08 -0.89 -9.56
CA GLN A 137 -1.24 -1.39 -8.86
C GLN A 137 -2.48 -1.18 -9.72
N PHE A 138 -2.99 -2.26 -10.28
CA PHE A 138 -4.23 -2.32 -11.06
C PHE A 138 -4.99 -3.59 -10.66
N THR A 139 -5.58 -4.36 -11.54
CA THR A 139 -6.29 -5.61 -11.18
C THR A 139 -5.38 -6.58 -10.41
N GLU A 140 -4.14 -6.77 -10.89
CA GLU A 140 -3.11 -7.57 -10.24
C GLU A 140 -1.87 -6.72 -10.00
N PRO A 141 -1.55 -6.36 -8.72
CA PRO A 141 -0.37 -5.56 -8.41
C PRO A 141 0.92 -6.29 -8.77
N ARG A 142 1.76 -5.71 -9.63
CA ARG A 142 3.05 -6.29 -10.02
C ARG A 142 4.04 -5.28 -10.59
N VAL A 143 5.29 -5.73 -10.74
CA VAL A 143 6.31 -4.98 -11.46
C VAL A 143 6.10 -5.18 -12.96
N LEU A 144 5.92 -4.10 -13.71
CA LEU A 144 5.73 -4.12 -15.16
C LEU A 144 7.05 -4.17 -15.92
N ALA A 145 8.10 -3.58 -15.37
CA ALA A 145 9.44 -3.55 -15.96
C ALA A 145 10.48 -3.14 -14.94
N ALA A 146 11.74 -3.48 -15.20
CA ALA A 146 12.88 -3.09 -14.39
C ALA A 146 14.04 -2.56 -15.29
N PRO A 147 13.85 -1.41 -15.98
CA PRO A 147 14.91 -0.86 -16.83
C PRO A 147 16.15 -0.45 -16.02
N MET A 148 17.34 -0.70 -16.59
CA MET A 148 18.59 -0.27 -16.03
C MET A 148 18.84 1.22 -16.33
N ILE A 149 19.36 1.93 -15.34
CA ILE A 149 19.79 3.33 -15.48
C ILE A 149 21.12 3.37 -16.21
N THR A 150 21.10 3.73 -17.48
CA THR A 150 22.31 3.83 -18.30
C THR A 150 22.86 5.25 -18.33
N GLN A 151 22.00 6.25 -18.21
CA GLN A 151 22.35 7.67 -18.28
C GLN A 151 21.42 8.54 -17.44
N ARG A 152 21.84 9.77 -17.18
CA ARG A 152 21.02 10.82 -16.54
C ARG A 152 19.77 11.09 -17.37
N ASN A 153 18.63 11.19 -16.73
CA ASN A 153 17.36 11.52 -17.34
C ASN A 153 16.84 12.89 -16.87
N ALA A 154 17.17 13.92 -17.60
CA ALA A 154 16.69 15.28 -17.35
C ALA A 154 15.39 15.62 -18.11
N THR A 155 14.87 14.68 -18.92
CA THR A 155 13.66 14.92 -19.73
C THR A 155 12.37 14.67 -18.97
N GLY A 156 12.44 13.96 -17.85
CA GLY A 156 11.25 13.52 -17.11
C GLY A 156 10.41 12.49 -17.84
N ILE A 157 10.98 11.79 -18.84
CA ILE A 157 10.26 10.79 -19.63
C ILE A 157 10.93 9.43 -19.47
N ILE A 158 10.15 8.42 -19.08
CA ILE A 158 10.58 7.02 -19.07
C ILE A 158 9.76 6.27 -20.14
N ARG A 159 10.46 5.52 -20.98
CA ARG A 159 9.86 4.59 -21.95
C ARG A 159 10.36 3.19 -21.66
N PHE A 160 9.45 2.23 -21.66
CA PHE A 160 9.78 0.83 -21.39
C PHE A 160 8.77 -0.12 -22.03
N THR A 161 9.20 -1.35 -22.32
CA THR A 161 8.32 -2.43 -22.74
C THR A 161 7.78 -3.10 -21.48
N PRO A 162 6.45 -3.08 -21.25
CA PRO A 162 5.87 -3.67 -20.03
C PRO A 162 5.67 -5.18 -20.18
N ASP A 163 5.74 -5.90 -19.06
CA ASP A 163 5.30 -7.30 -18.96
C ASP A 163 3.78 -7.38 -18.84
N CYS A 164 3.07 -7.01 -19.90
CA CYS A 164 1.62 -7.10 -19.96
C CYS A 164 1.13 -7.24 -21.40
N SER A 165 -0.13 -7.68 -21.60
CA SER A 165 -0.75 -7.65 -22.90
C SER A 165 -1.08 -6.20 -23.32
N ARG A 166 -1.34 -5.99 -24.61
CA ARG A 166 -1.73 -4.67 -25.14
C ARG A 166 -3.00 -4.16 -24.45
N GLU A 167 -3.98 -5.02 -24.29
CA GLU A 167 -5.27 -4.70 -23.66
C GLU A 167 -5.10 -4.32 -22.18
N GLU A 168 -4.16 -4.99 -21.48
CA GLU A 168 -3.78 -4.62 -20.12
C GLU A 168 -3.10 -3.25 -20.11
N GLY A 169 -2.17 -3.01 -21.04
CA GLY A 169 -1.47 -1.73 -21.18
C GLY A 169 -2.43 -0.56 -21.41
N GLU A 170 -3.43 -0.73 -22.26
CA GLU A 170 -4.48 0.26 -22.51
C GLU A 170 -5.32 0.54 -21.27
N ARG A 171 -5.70 -0.51 -20.53
CA ARG A 171 -6.42 -0.37 -19.26
C ARG A 171 -5.59 0.35 -18.19
N ILE A 172 -4.30 0.02 -18.09
CA ILE A 172 -3.36 0.70 -17.18
C ILE A 172 -3.29 2.19 -17.52
N VAL A 173 -3.08 2.55 -18.78
CA VAL A 173 -2.99 3.96 -19.21
C VAL A 173 -4.29 4.71 -18.95
N LYS A 174 -5.45 4.10 -19.20
CA LYS A 174 -6.76 4.69 -18.91
C LYS A 174 -6.93 4.90 -17.40
N GLY A 175 -6.59 3.90 -16.60
CA GLY A 175 -6.66 3.97 -15.13
C GLY A 175 -5.73 5.04 -14.55
N LEU A 176 -4.49 5.15 -15.05
CA LEU A 176 -3.54 6.19 -14.67
C LEU A 176 -4.05 7.59 -15.05
N THR A 177 -4.60 7.75 -16.25
CA THR A 177 -5.18 9.03 -16.69
C THR A 177 -6.31 9.48 -15.75
N THR A 178 -7.14 8.53 -15.31
CA THR A 178 -8.22 8.81 -14.36
C THR A 178 -7.67 9.20 -12.99
N ALA A 179 -6.65 8.47 -12.50
CA ALA A 179 -5.99 8.76 -11.23
C ALA A 179 -5.32 10.15 -11.23
N ILE A 180 -4.59 10.50 -12.30
CA ILE A 180 -3.95 11.82 -12.48
C ILE A 180 -4.98 12.94 -12.42
N LYS A 181 -6.11 12.80 -13.13
CA LYS A 181 -7.19 13.81 -13.12
C LYS A 181 -7.77 14.01 -11.72
N LYS A 182 -7.99 12.91 -10.97
CA LYS A 182 -8.53 12.97 -9.60
C LYS A 182 -7.55 13.65 -8.64
N ILE A 183 -6.26 13.30 -8.70
CA ILE A 183 -5.22 13.92 -7.88
C ILE A 183 -5.14 15.44 -8.14
N LYS A 184 -5.09 15.84 -9.43
CA LYS A 184 -5.03 17.26 -9.83
C LYS A 184 -6.32 18.02 -9.47
N GLY A 185 -7.49 17.37 -9.50
CA GLY A 185 -8.77 17.96 -9.12
C GLY A 185 -8.90 18.23 -7.62
N ASN A 186 -8.27 17.42 -6.77
CA ASN A 186 -8.28 17.59 -5.32
C ASN A 186 -7.20 18.57 -4.80
N SER A 187 -6.32 19.05 -5.66
CA SER A 187 -5.23 19.99 -5.31
C SER A 187 -5.59 21.46 -5.59
N LYS A 188 -6.86 21.76 -5.90
CA LYS A 188 -7.45 23.08 -6.01
C LYS A 188 -8.35 23.31 -4.80
#